data_996cec335aefe81eb9f6dcfb53484056
#
_entry.id   996cec335aefe81eb9f6dcfb53484056
#
_cell.length_a   1.000
_cell.length_b   1.000
_cell.length_c   1.000
_cell.angle_alpha   90.00
_cell.angle_beta   90.00
_cell.angle_gamma   90.00
#
_symmetry.space_group_name_H-M   'P 1'
#
loop_
_entity.id
_entity.type
_entity.pdbx_description
1 polymer ?
#
loop_
_entity_poly.entity_id
_entity_poly.type
_entity_poly.pdbx_seq_one_letter_code
_entity_poly.pdbx_strand_id
1 'polypeptide(L)'
;MIDFILNNQDISTDQPSGMTVLDFVRYGQNLKGTKIGCREGDCGACTILVGELMEEKVRYRSMTSCLIPLANAAGKHVVTIEGINTDDGSLTPVQQAMVDESGTQCGFCTVGFVMSLTGYCLGSPHVSKSSVSGTDAAISAMDGNICRCTGYKSIERAAAQLAEPPASAGGQAVANGPCVVPDYFDGIARRLSDLEEKLRPGQPLTRSGLAFVAGGTDTYVQKPDFFTENESDHLLYDDELRGIRDLGDYIEIGASATVTDLLESPVMKAIFPDLYKHLKLVSSTPIRNMATLAGNFVNASPIGDMTVWFLALDASILISSPPHEEGMAEGHGGSLVREIPLADFYLGYKQLAKSDDEIVTAVRFKKPFGSFRFNFEKVCKRTYLDIASVNTAISLKLYDAGPPIPSVLLSEISQQKPRIQTAHVSAGGVAPIPLYLRKTSAFLTDKEVSEETIDLAAEIIQDEISPISDVRGSEDYKRLLLRQLFRAHFVELFATELTEKKAL
;
A
#
# COMPACT_ATOMS: atom_id res chain seq x y z
N MET A 1 -25.56 15.16 2.51
CA MET A 1 -26.09 14.00 1.74
C MET A 1 -24.91 13.33 1.08
N ILE A 2 -24.84 12.00 1.12
CA ILE A 2 -23.80 11.17 0.51
C ILE A 2 -24.50 10.34 -0.57
N ASP A 3 -24.14 10.57 -1.83
CA ASP A 3 -24.73 9.93 -2.99
C ASP A 3 -23.74 8.94 -3.60
N PHE A 4 -24.18 7.68 -3.79
CA PHE A 4 -23.36 6.60 -4.36
C PHE A 4 -24.24 5.48 -4.92
N ILE A 5 -23.65 4.50 -5.60
CA ILE A 5 -24.37 3.33 -6.09
C ILE A 5 -24.04 2.14 -5.18
N LEU A 6 -25.06 1.47 -4.62
CA LEU A 6 -24.90 0.23 -3.85
C LEU A 6 -25.52 -0.93 -4.62
N ASN A 7 -24.69 -1.85 -5.06
CA ASN A 7 -25.13 -2.92 -5.98
C ASN A 7 -25.83 -2.30 -7.20
N ASN A 8 -27.10 -2.60 -7.43
CA ASN A 8 -27.87 -2.00 -8.52
C ASN A 8 -28.75 -0.80 -8.10
N GLN A 9 -28.55 -0.25 -6.90
CA GLN A 9 -29.40 0.82 -6.37
C GLN A 9 -28.66 2.14 -6.23
N ASP A 10 -29.29 3.25 -6.64
CA ASP A 10 -28.81 4.59 -6.32
C ASP A 10 -29.18 4.92 -4.88
N ILE A 11 -28.19 5.30 -4.09
CA ILE A 11 -28.34 5.64 -2.67
C ILE A 11 -28.07 7.13 -2.49
N SER A 12 -28.96 7.79 -1.74
CA SER A 12 -28.74 9.13 -1.20
C SER A 12 -29.04 9.08 0.30
N THR A 13 -28.06 9.41 1.14
CA THR A 13 -28.20 9.24 2.58
C THR A 13 -27.63 10.42 3.36
N ASP A 14 -28.23 10.71 4.52
CA ASP A 14 -27.80 11.70 5.52
C ASP A 14 -27.13 11.06 6.75
N GLN A 15 -26.85 9.76 6.68
CA GLN A 15 -26.13 9.08 7.76
C GLN A 15 -24.74 9.72 7.99
N PRO A 16 -24.19 9.62 9.22
CA PRO A 16 -22.91 10.21 9.55
C PRO A 16 -21.81 9.85 8.53
N SER A 17 -21.06 10.84 8.07
CA SER A 17 -19.99 10.69 7.08
C SER A 17 -18.91 9.70 7.55
N GLY A 18 -18.64 9.67 8.85
CA GLY A 18 -17.71 8.76 9.50
C GLY A 18 -18.27 7.39 9.87
N MET A 19 -19.56 7.09 9.65
CA MET A 19 -20.10 5.74 9.80
C MET A 19 -19.34 4.79 8.87
N THR A 20 -19.05 3.55 9.30
CA THR A 20 -18.40 2.60 8.40
C THR A 20 -19.35 2.10 7.30
N VAL A 21 -18.83 1.88 6.11
CA VAL A 21 -19.61 1.24 5.02
C VAL A 21 -20.15 -0.13 5.47
N LEU A 22 -19.41 -0.87 6.30
CA LEU A 22 -19.87 -2.14 6.89
C LEU A 22 -21.17 -1.97 7.67
N ASP A 23 -21.23 -0.99 8.56
CA ASP A 23 -22.40 -0.77 9.39
C ASP A 23 -23.59 -0.25 8.55
N PHE A 24 -23.33 0.62 7.59
CA PHE A 24 -24.32 1.09 6.65
C PHE A 24 -24.96 -0.07 5.86
N VAL A 25 -24.15 -0.94 5.22
CA VAL A 25 -24.71 -2.03 4.40
C VAL A 25 -25.42 -3.07 5.25
N ARG A 26 -24.96 -3.35 6.45
CA ARG A 26 -25.55 -4.39 7.30
C ARG A 26 -26.78 -3.93 8.09
N TYR A 27 -26.72 -2.72 8.67
CA TYR A 27 -27.76 -2.21 9.56
C TYR A 27 -28.67 -1.20 8.87
N GLY A 28 -28.13 -0.36 7.98
CA GLY A 28 -28.93 0.57 7.19
C GLY A 28 -29.67 -0.09 6.04
N GLN A 29 -28.99 -0.97 5.29
CA GLN A 29 -29.55 -1.59 4.09
C GLN A 29 -29.96 -3.07 4.29
N ASN A 30 -29.74 -3.65 5.47
CA ASN A 30 -30.05 -5.04 5.81
C ASN A 30 -29.34 -6.10 4.91
N LEU A 31 -28.21 -5.73 4.25
CA LEU A 31 -27.39 -6.62 3.44
C LEU A 31 -26.41 -7.37 4.34
N LYS A 32 -26.79 -8.55 4.84
CA LYS A 32 -26.08 -9.30 5.89
C LYS A 32 -25.08 -10.32 5.35
N GLY A 33 -24.95 -10.44 4.03
CA GLY A 33 -23.93 -11.28 3.40
C GLY A 33 -22.52 -10.85 3.77
N THR A 34 -22.22 -9.55 3.72
CA THR A 34 -20.97 -8.98 4.24
C THR A 34 -20.84 -9.23 5.73
N LYS A 35 -19.78 -9.88 6.21
CA LYS A 35 -19.66 -10.38 7.59
C LYS A 35 -18.88 -9.43 8.51
N ILE A 36 -19.22 -9.44 9.80
CA ILE A 36 -18.43 -8.78 10.85
C ILE A 36 -17.52 -9.82 11.49
N GLY A 37 -16.20 -9.66 11.31
CA GLY A 37 -15.19 -10.48 11.97
C GLY A 37 -14.40 -9.66 13.01
N CYS A 38 -13.24 -9.14 12.63
CA CYS A 38 -12.32 -8.43 13.52
C CYS A 38 -12.63 -6.94 13.71
N ARG A 39 -13.19 -6.24 12.73
CA ARG A 39 -13.29 -4.77 12.65
C ARG A 39 -11.94 -4.03 12.68
N GLU A 40 -10.87 -4.71 12.27
CA GLU A 40 -9.48 -4.20 12.27
C GLU A 40 -8.82 -4.32 10.90
N GLY A 41 -9.59 -4.70 9.86
CA GLY A 41 -9.06 -4.90 8.51
C GLY A 41 -8.23 -6.18 8.33
N ASP A 42 -8.16 -7.04 9.35
CA ASP A 42 -7.23 -8.18 9.42
C ASP A 42 -7.83 -9.50 8.87
N CYS A 43 -9.15 -9.71 8.98
CA CYS A 43 -9.75 -11.00 8.65
C CYS A 43 -10.37 -11.10 7.24
N GLY A 44 -10.62 -10.01 6.58
CA GLY A 44 -11.21 -9.95 5.24
C GLY A 44 -12.66 -10.40 5.11
N ALA A 45 -13.34 -10.79 6.20
CA ALA A 45 -14.74 -11.26 6.14
C ALA A 45 -15.73 -10.16 5.70
N CYS A 46 -15.33 -8.90 5.81
CA CYS A 46 -16.09 -7.72 5.41
C CYS A 46 -15.69 -7.17 4.03
N THR A 47 -14.91 -7.90 3.24
CA THR A 47 -14.46 -7.44 1.92
C THR A 47 -15.65 -7.13 1.02
N ILE A 48 -15.59 -5.96 0.39
CA ILE A 48 -16.49 -5.47 -0.66
C ILE A 48 -15.66 -5.03 -1.86
N LEU A 49 -16.29 -4.72 -2.99
CA LEU A 49 -15.66 -4.01 -4.08
C LEU A 49 -16.10 -2.56 -4.09
N VAL A 50 -15.15 -1.68 -4.37
CA VAL A 50 -15.41 -0.25 -4.62
C VAL A 50 -14.97 0.04 -6.05
N GLY A 51 -15.93 0.43 -6.90
CA GLY A 51 -15.74 0.84 -8.27
C GLY A 51 -15.60 2.35 -8.38
N GLU A 52 -14.54 2.80 -9.01
CA GLU A 52 -14.24 4.19 -9.32
C GLU A 52 -14.23 4.39 -10.83
N LEU A 53 -14.88 5.42 -11.32
CA LEU A 53 -14.84 5.79 -12.73
C LEU A 53 -13.45 6.34 -13.06
N MET A 54 -12.76 5.70 -14.00
CA MET A 54 -11.46 6.12 -14.49
C MET A 54 -11.57 6.30 -16.00
N GLU A 55 -11.54 7.53 -16.46
CA GLU A 55 -11.85 7.87 -17.86
C GLU A 55 -13.26 7.39 -18.24
N GLU A 56 -13.38 6.32 -19.01
CA GLU A 56 -14.65 5.75 -19.45
C GLU A 56 -14.95 4.35 -18.84
N LYS A 57 -14.09 3.85 -17.94
CA LYS A 57 -14.19 2.52 -17.39
C LYS A 57 -14.25 2.53 -15.88
N VAL A 58 -14.98 1.59 -15.30
CA VAL A 58 -15.02 1.41 -13.85
C VAL A 58 -13.89 0.49 -13.41
N ARG A 59 -13.00 1.01 -12.56
CA ARG A 59 -11.96 0.21 -11.92
C ARG A 59 -12.42 -0.24 -10.55
N TYR A 60 -12.49 -1.55 -10.33
CA TYR A 60 -12.87 -2.14 -9.06
C TYR A 60 -11.66 -2.50 -8.22
N ARG A 61 -11.73 -2.17 -6.91
CA ARG A 61 -10.76 -2.57 -5.90
C ARG A 61 -11.47 -3.27 -4.74
N SER A 62 -10.91 -4.40 -4.28
CA SER A 62 -11.35 -5.03 -3.03
C SER A 62 -10.91 -4.19 -1.84
N MET A 63 -11.81 -3.93 -0.92
CA MET A 63 -11.56 -3.12 0.27
C MET A 63 -12.25 -3.71 1.50
N THR A 64 -11.70 -3.47 2.70
CA THR A 64 -12.29 -3.90 3.97
C THR A 64 -13.32 -2.87 4.45
N SER A 65 -14.61 -3.16 4.28
CA SER A 65 -15.71 -2.21 4.57
C SER A 65 -15.77 -1.75 6.03
N CYS A 66 -15.16 -2.48 6.96
CA CYS A 66 -15.13 -2.11 8.39
C CYS A 66 -14.21 -0.90 8.68
N LEU A 67 -13.38 -0.50 7.73
CA LEU A 67 -12.44 0.63 7.89
C LEU A 67 -12.72 1.77 6.90
N ILE A 68 -13.69 1.61 6.00
CA ILE A 68 -14.06 2.65 5.03
C ILE A 68 -15.11 3.55 5.65
N PRO A 69 -14.84 4.86 5.83
CA PRO A 69 -15.91 5.82 6.16
C PRO A 69 -16.93 5.92 5.02
N LEU A 70 -18.20 6.13 5.36
CA LEU A 70 -19.28 6.22 4.40
C LEU A 70 -19.08 7.37 3.39
N ALA A 71 -18.43 8.46 3.81
CA ALA A 71 -18.06 9.55 2.93
C ALA A 71 -17.14 9.10 1.77
N ASN A 72 -16.29 8.10 1.98
CA ASN A 72 -15.43 7.55 0.90
C ASN A 72 -16.21 6.72 -0.12
N ALA A 73 -17.52 6.46 0.11
CA ALA A 73 -18.38 5.85 -0.89
C ALA A 73 -18.98 6.88 -1.87
N ALA A 74 -18.93 8.20 -1.54
CA ALA A 74 -19.49 9.26 -2.38
C ALA A 74 -18.94 9.18 -3.82
N GLY A 75 -19.85 9.18 -4.81
CA GLY A 75 -19.47 9.08 -6.23
C GLY A 75 -18.89 7.72 -6.64
N LYS A 76 -19.03 6.66 -5.84
CA LYS A 76 -18.48 5.34 -6.12
C LYS A 76 -19.57 4.28 -6.29
N HIS A 77 -19.19 3.15 -6.87
CA HIS A 77 -20.01 1.94 -6.93
C HIS A 77 -19.55 0.95 -5.85
N VAL A 78 -20.33 0.80 -4.81
CA VAL A 78 -20.09 -0.16 -3.73
C VAL A 78 -20.80 -1.47 -4.06
N VAL A 79 -20.06 -2.58 -4.11
CA VAL A 79 -20.61 -3.91 -4.43
C VAL A 79 -20.39 -4.85 -3.25
N THR A 80 -21.47 -5.40 -2.73
CA THR A 80 -21.48 -6.47 -1.72
C THR A 80 -21.65 -7.83 -2.39
N ILE A 81 -21.56 -8.91 -1.61
CA ILE A 81 -21.77 -10.27 -2.11
C ILE A 81 -23.17 -10.45 -2.76
N GLU A 82 -24.17 -9.74 -2.25
CA GLU A 82 -25.50 -9.77 -2.83
C GLU A 82 -25.53 -9.18 -4.25
N GLY A 83 -24.66 -8.20 -4.53
CA GLY A 83 -24.60 -7.51 -5.82
C GLY A 83 -23.88 -8.29 -6.92
N ILE A 84 -23.21 -9.38 -6.61
CA ILE A 84 -22.58 -10.23 -7.64
C ILE A 84 -23.40 -11.49 -7.99
N ASN A 85 -24.51 -11.71 -7.29
CA ASN A 85 -25.39 -12.84 -7.59
C ASN A 85 -26.13 -12.58 -8.90
N THR A 86 -26.22 -13.60 -9.75
CA THR A 86 -26.96 -13.55 -11.00
C THR A 86 -28.48 -13.60 -10.76
N ASP A 87 -29.26 -12.98 -11.64
CA ASP A 87 -30.73 -12.90 -11.49
C ASP A 87 -31.41 -14.27 -11.58
N ASP A 88 -30.82 -15.21 -12.31
CA ASP A 88 -31.31 -16.57 -12.47
C ASP A 88 -30.87 -17.52 -11.33
N GLY A 89 -30.08 -17.03 -10.38
CA GLY A 89 -29.55 -17.81 -9.26
C GLY A 89 -28.42 -18.76 -9.61
N SER A 90 -27.87 -18.71 -10.83
CA SER A 90 -26.65 -19.43 -11.18
C SER A 90 -25.44 -18.90 -10.42
N LEU A 91 -24.45 -19.76 -10.18
CA LEU A 91 -23.22 -19.34 -9.53
C LEU A 91 -22.32 -18.59 -10.53
N THR A 92 -21.70 -17.50 -10.07
CA THR A 92 -20.62 -16.87 -10.83
C THR A 92 -19.43 -17.83 -10.93
N PRO A 93 -18.52 -17.66 -11.90
CA PRO A 93 -17.33 -18.53 -12.02
C PRO A 93 -16.50 -18.58 -10.73
N VAL A 94 -16.41 -17.48 -9.98
CA VAL A 94 -15.71 -17.43 -8.68
C VAL A 94 -16.44 -18.29 -7.64
N GLN A 95 -17.75 -18.17 -7.54
CA GLN A 95 -18.57 -18.98 -6.63
C GLN A 95 -18.49 -20.47 -7.03
N GLN A 96 -18.55 -20.77 -8.32
CA GLN A 96 -18.46 -22.15 -8.83
C GLN A 96 -17.09 -22.77 -8.52
N ALA A 97 -15.99 -22.05 -8.75
CA ALA A 97 -14.64 -22.53 -8.41
C ALA A 97 -14.50 -22.86 -6.90
N MET A 98 -15.09 -22.03 -6.03
CA MET A 98 -15.12 -22.29 -4.58
C MET A 98 -15.94 -23.55 -4.23
N VAL A 99 -16.97 -23.86 -4.98
CA VAL A 99 -17.78 -25.10 -4.81
C VAL A 99 -16.99 -26.31 -5.32
N ASP A 100 -16.48 -26.26 -6.53
CA ASP A 100 -15.79 -27.37 -7.20
C ASP A 100 -14.57 -27.83 -6.40
N GLU A 101 -13.82 -26.88 -5.83
CA GLU A 101 -12.63 -27.16 -5.04
C GLU A 101 -12.91 -27.35 -3.54
N SER A 102 -14.17 -27.36 -3.12
CA SER A 102 -14.54 -27.46 -1.69
C SER A 102 -13.90 -26.37 -0.82
N GLY A 103 -13.85 -25.14 -1.36
CA GLY A 103 -13.24 -23.98 -0.72
C GLY A 103 -14.00 -23.42 0.48
N THR A 104 -15.11 -24.04 0.90
CA THR A 104 -15.95 -23.58 2.00
C THR A 104 -16.28 -24.72 2.98
N GLN A 105 -16.37 -24.38 4.28
CA GLN A 105 -16.88 -25.30 5.32
C GLN A 105 -17.95 -24.57 6.16
N CYS A 106 -17.57 -23.73 7.14
CA CYS A 106 -18.57 -22.99 7.92
C CYS A 106 -19.22 -21.84 7.17
N GLY A 107 -18.65 -21.38 6.04
CA GLY A 107 -19.16 -20.33 5.18
C GLY A 107 -18.89 -18.90 5.61
N PHE A 108 -18.35 -18.67 6.83
CA PHE A 108 -18.20 -17.33 7.36
C PHE A 108 -17.21 -16.45 6.56
N CYS A 109 -16.03 -16.97 6.25
CA CYS A 109 -15.00 -16.26 5.49
C CYS A 109 -15.22 -16.31 3.96
N THR A 110 -16.08 -17.22 3.48
CA THR A 110 -16.30 -17.50 2.05
C THR A 110 -16.67 -16.25 1.26
N VAL A 111 -17.55 -15.42 1.83
CA VAL A 111 -17.96 -14.13 1.23
C VAL A 111 -16.75 -13.25 0.92
N GLY A 112 -15.84 -13.09 1.87
CA GLY A 112 -14.64 -12.26 1.69
C GLY A 112 -13.72 -12.80 0.59
N PHE A 113 -13.49 -14.12 0.55
CA PHE A 113 -12.70 -14.75 -0.51
C PHE A 113 -13.35 -14.59 -1.89
N VAL A 114 -14.65 -14.80 -1.98
CA VAL A 114 -15.39 -14.60 -3.23
C VAL A 114 -15.25 -13.15 -3.71
N MET A 115 -15.46 -12.17 -2.84
CA MET A 115 -15.33 -10.75 -3.20
C MET A 115 -13.90 -10.38 -3.62
N SER A 116 -12.88 -10.89 -2.94
CA SER A 116 -11.47 -10.66 -3.31
C SER A 116 -11.13 -11.26 -4.67
N LEU A 117 -11.57 -12.49 -4.93
CA LEU A 117 -11.34 -13.15 -6.22
C LEU A 117 -12.18 -12.54 -7.35
N THR A 118 -13.40 -12.06 -7.07
CA THR A 118 -14.20 -11.30 -8.05
C THR A 118 -13.48 -10.00 -8.42
N GLY A 119 -12.89 -9.30 -7.44
CA GLY A 119 -12.06 -8.12 -7.69
C GLY A 119 -10.84 -8.44 -8.57
N TYR A 120 -10.19 -9.59 -8.38
CA TYR A 120 -9.12 -10.06 -9.24
C TYR A 120 -9.62 -10.30 -10.68
N CYS A 121 -10.75 -10.98 -10.85
CA CYS A 121 -11.33 -11.26 -12.15
C CYS A 121 -11.76 -9.99 -12.91
N LEU A 122 -12.26 -8.96 -12.21
CA LEU A 122 -12.66 -7.68 -12.80
C LEU A 122 -11.49 -6.82 -13.32
N GLY A 123 -10.29 -7.34 -13.27
CA GLY A 123 -9.14 -6.71 -13.91
C GLY A 123 -8.44 -5.68 -13.07
N SER A 124 -8.34 -5.92 -11.79
CA SER A 124 -7.35 -5.21 -10.98
C SER A 124 -5.96 -5.51 -11.56
N PRO A 125 -5.29 -4.56 -12.23
CA PRO A 125 -4.01 -4.81 -12.92
C PRO A 125 -2.82 -4.90 -11.93
N HIS A 126 -3.04 -5.46 -10.74
CA HIS A 126 -2.07 -5.45 -9.65
C HIS A 126 -0.76 -6.20 -9.97
N VAL A 127 -0.76 -7.00 -11.03
CA VAL A 127 0.43 -7.74 -11.42
C VAL A 127 0.63 -7.58 -12.92
N SER A 128 1.68 -6.89 -13.30
CA SER A 128 2.18 -6.92 -14.67
C SER A 128 2.42 -8.40 -15.04
N LYS A 129 1.80 -8.87 -16.11
CA LYS A 129 1.91 -10.25 -16.63
C LYS A 129 3.36 -10.73 -16.85
N SER A 130 4.34 -9.85 -16.68
CA SER A 130 5.75 -10.13 -16.96
C SER A 130 6.55 -10.68 -15.77
N SER A 131 6.07 -10.58 -14.52
CA SER A 131 6.86 -10.95 -13.33
C SER A 131 6.23 -11.96 -12.38
N VAL A 132 4.91 -12.25 -12.49
CA VAL A 132 4.19 -13.15 -11.55
C VAL A 132 3.24 -14.04 -12.33
N SER A 133 3.13 -15.34 -11.94
CA SER A 133 2.16 -16.24 -12.54
C SER A 133 0.72 -15.77 -12.27
N GLY A 134 -0.23 -16.12 -13.16
CA GLY A 134 -1.64 -15.81 -12.95
C GLY A 134 -2.17 -16.37 -11.63
N THR A 135 -1.76 -17.57 -11.26
CA THR A 135 -2.09 -18.22 -9.99
C THR A 135 -1.59 -17.44 -8.79
N ASP A 136 -0.31 -16.99 -8.80
CA ASP A 136 0.24 -16.20 -7.70
C ASP A 136 -0.46 -14.83 -7.57
N ALA A 137 -0.89 -14.25 -8.68
CA ALA A 137 -1.68 -13.03 -8.69
C ALA A 137 -3.06 -13.22 -8.05
N ALA A 138 -3.76 -14.30 -8.41
CA ALA A 138 -5.05 -14.65 -7.81
C ALA A 138 -4.92 -14.94 -6.31
N ILE A 139 -3.89 -15.66 -5.88
CA ILE A 139 -3.60 -15.91 -4.47
C ILE A 139 -3.28 -14.58 -3.74
N SER A 140 -2.53 -13.68 -4.38
CA SER A 140 -2.21 -12.37 -3.81
C SER A 140 -3.43 -11.49 -3.62
N ALA A 141 -4.46 -11.63 -4.48
CA ALA A 141 -5.69 -10.86 -4.35
C ALA A 141 -6.47 -11.19 -3.06
N MET A 142 -6.29 -12.38 -2.52
CA MET A 142 -6.95 -12.84 -1.28
C MET A 142 -6.04 -12.90 -0.06
N ASP A 143 -4.87 -12.26 -0.10
CA ASP A 143 -3.88 -12.25 0.99
C ASP A 143 -4.38 -11.56 2.29
N GLY A 144 -5.46 -10.79 2.21
CA GLY A 144 -6.17 -10.18 3.34
C GLY A 144 -7.33 -11.01 3.90
N ASN A 145 -7.52 -12.26 3.46
CA ASN A 145 -8.64 -13.09 3.90
C ASN A 145 -8.15 -14.25 4.78
N ILE A 146 -8.78 -14.43 5.96
CA ILE A 146 -8.42 -15.48 6.90
C ILE A 146 -9.49 -16.56 6.94
N CYS A 147 -9.09 -17.82 6.74
CA CYS A 147 -9.91 -19.00 6.94
C CYS A 147 -9.35 -19.89 8.06
N ARG A 148 -10.20 -20.30 9.02
CA ARG A 148 -9.82 -21.18 10.11
C ARG A 148 -10.10 -22.67 9.80
N CYS A 149 -10.97 -22.98 8.85
CA CYS A 149 -11.53 -24.30 8.66
C CYS A 149 -10.81 -25.14 7.60
N THR A 150 -10.51 -24.55 6.41
CA THR A 150 -10.15 -25.29 5.18
C THR A 150 -8.66 -25.60 5.06
N GLY A 151 -7.79 -24.95 5.84
CA GLY A 151 -6.33 -25.03 5.65
C GLY A 151 -5.84 -24.39 4.36
N TYR A 152 -6.64 -23.54 3.70
CA TYR A 152 -6.38 -22.71 2.52
C TYR A 152 -6.19 -23.47 1.19
N LYS A 153 -5.67 -24.69 1.16
CA LYS A 153 -5.30 -25.38 -0.10
C LYS A 153 -6.44 -25.57 -1.09
N SER A 154 -7.66 -25.76 -0.61
CA SER A 154 -8.85 -25.79 -1.46
C SER A 154 -9.17 -24.42 -2.07
N ILE A 155 -8.99 -23.35 -1.30
CA ILE A 155 -9.20 -21.97 -1.75
C ILE A 155 -8.10 -21.56 -2.75
N GLU A 156 -6.85 -21.94 -2.50
CA GLU A 156 -5.73 -21.71 -3.43
C GLU A 156 -5.97 -22.43 -4.78
N ARG A 157 -6.52 -23.67 -4.78
CA ARG A 157 -6.89 -24.36 -6.02
C ARG A 157 -8.04 -23.66 -6.76
N ALA A 158 -9.04 -23.16 -6.04
CA ALA A 158 -10.10 -22.35 -6.64
C ALA A 158 -9.54 -21.08 -7.31
N ALA A 159 -8.59 -20.40 -6.64
CA ALA A 159 -7.90 -19.25 -7.22
C ALA A 159 -7.07 -19.61 -8.46
N ALA A 160 -6.37 -20.76 -8.45
CA ALA A 160 -5.62 -21.26 -9.61
C ALA A 160 -6.54 -21.57 -10.81
N GLN A 161 -7.70 -22.16 -10.57
CA GLN A 161 -8.69 -22.43 -11.62
C GLN A 161 -9.18 -21.15 -12.31
N LEU A 162 -9.31 -20.05 -11.58
CA LEU A 162 -9.71 -18.75 -12.13
C LEU A 162 -8.57 -18.07 -12.93
N ALA A 163 -7.33 -18.36 -12.58
CA ALA A 163 -6.15 -17.80 -13.25
C ALA A 163 -5.84 -18.51 -14.58
N GLU A 164 -6.19 -19.78 -14.69
CA GLU A 164 -5.96 -20.64 -15.86
C GLU A 164 -7.31 -21.18 -16.39
N PRO A 165 -8.10 -20.37 -17.12
CA PRO A 165 -9.38 -20.83 -17.65
C PRO A 165 -9.16 -22.02 -18.61
N PRO A 166 -10.06 -23.04 -18.58
CA PRO A 166 -9.92 -24.22 -19.41
C PRO A 166 -9.87 -23.86 -20.90
N ALA A 167 -9.00 -24.52 -21.65
CA ALA A 167 -8.76 -24.32 -23.08
C ALA A 167 -10.01 -24.53 -23.99
N SER A 168 -11.11 -25.01 -23.43
CA SER A 168 -12.37 -25.32 -24.13
C SER A 168 -13.37 -24.17 -24.21
N ALA A 169 -13.14 -23.07 -23.52
CA ALA A 169 -13.96 -21.86 -23.62
C ALA A 169 -13.61 -21.10 -24.91
N GLY A 170 -14.21 -21.44 -26.03
CA GLY A 170 -14.03 -20.76 -27.32
C GLY A 170 -14.62 -19.35 -27.37
N GLY A 171 -14.21 -18.51 -26.49
CA GLY A 171 -14.50 -17.09 -26.42
C GLY A 171 -13.21 -16.29 -26.29
N GLN A 172 -13.18 -15.09 -26.81
CA GLN A 172 -12.06 -14.18 -26.68
C GLN A 172 -11.56 -14.19 -25.23
N ALA A 173 -10.31 -14.58 -25.04
CA ALA A 173 -9.66 -14.56 -23.73
C ALA A 173 -9.69 -13.12 -23.21
N VAL A 174 -10.64 -12.83 -22.31
CA VAL A 174 -10.59 -11.63 -21.50
C VAL A 174 -9.30 -11.74 -20.69
N ALA A 175 -8.54 -10.70 -20.62
CA ALA A 175 -7.16 -10.68 -20.12
C ALA A 175 -6.96 -11.30 -18.71
N ASN A 176 -8.05 -11.60 -17.98
CA ASN A 176 -8.07 -12.13 -16.61
C ASN A 176 -9.10 -13.26 -16.38
N GLY A 177 -9.39 -14.09 -17.39
CA GLY A 177 -10.40 -15.16 -17.27
C GLY A 177 -11.86 -14.69 -17.40
N PRO A 178 -12.82 -15.61 -17.39
CA PRO A 178 -14.24 -15.27 -17.55
C PRO A 178 -14.76 -14.67 -16.24
N CYS A 179 -14.73 -13.35 -16.10
CA CYS A 179 -15.49 -12.69 -15.06
C CYS A 179 -16.93 -12.50 -15.55
N VAL A 180 -17.84 -13.32 -15.06
CA VAL A 180 -19.27 -13.12 -15.25
C VAL A 180 -19.78 -12.35 -14.04
N VAL A 181 -20.28 -11.16 -14.28
CA VAL A 181 -21.00 -10.32 -13.30
C VAL A 181 -22.41 -10.07 -13.83
N PRO A 182 -23.36 -9.71 -12.97
CA PRO A 182 -24.73 -9.39 -13.41
C PRO A 182 -24.77 -8.29 -14.45
N ASP A 183 -25.74 -8.33 -15.37
CA ASP A 183 -25.89 -7.42 -16.52
C ASP A 183 -25.95 -5.94 -16.14
N TYR A 184 -26.38 -5.62 -14.92
CA TYR A 184 -26.44 -4.23 -14.47
C TYR A 184 -25.06 -3.52 -14.42
N PHE A 185 -23.96 -4.28 -14.34
CA PHE A 185 -22.61 -3.74 -14.37
C PHE A 185 -22.31 -2.96 -15.65
N ASP A 186 -22.92 -3.34 -16.78
CA ASP A 186 -22.75 -2.66 -18.08
C ASP A 186 -23.19 -1.17 -18.04
N GLY A 187 -24.17 -0.86 -17.17
CA GLY A 187 -24.68 0.49 -16.99
C GLY A 187 -23.96 1.36 -15.97
N ILE A 188 -23.06 0.79 -15.17
CA ILE A 188 -22.48 1.49 -14.01
C ILE A 188 -21.60 2.66 -14.40
N ALA A 189 -20.78 2.53 -15.44
CA ALA A 189 -19.91 3.64 -15.89
C ALA A 189 -20.71 4.91 -16.19
N ARG A 190 -21.82 4.77 -16.92
CA ARG A 190 -22.71 5.89 -17.21
C ARG A 190 -23.33 6.48 -15.95
N ARG A 191 -23.85 5.62 -15.06
CA ARG A 191 -24.48 6.07 -13.80
C ARG A 191 -23.49 6.80 -12.88
N LEU A 192 -22.23 6.36 -12.85
CA LEU A 192 -21.17 7.06 -12.10
C LEU A 192 -20.85 8.41 -12.75
N SER A 193 -20.80 8.51 -14.08
CA SER A 193 -20.61 9.78 -14.77
C SER A 193 -21.74 10.77 -14.47
N ASP A 194 -23.00 10.30 -14.53
CA ASP A 194 -24.17 11.13 -14.18
C ASP A 194 -24.12 11.58 -12.69
N LEU A 195 -23.57 10.76 -11.81
CA LEU A 195 -23.40 11.05 -10.39
C LEU A 195 -22.27 12.05 -10.14
N GLU A 196 -21.14 11.91 -10.84
CA GLU A 196 -20.02 12.88 -10.74
C GLU A 196 -20.45 14.27 -11.23
N GLU A 197 -21.23 14.36 -12.28
CA GLU A 197 -21.78 15.65 -12.74
C GLU A 197 -22.66 16.34 -11.70
N LYS A 198 -23.43 15.57 -10.91
CA LYS A 198 -24.25 16.09 -9.80
C LYS A 198 -23.39 16.52 -8.61
N LEU A 199 -22.30 15.80 -8.34
CA LEU A 199 -21.40 16.07 -7.21
C LEU A 199 -20.37 17.15 -7.53
N ARG A 200 -20.21 17.53 -8.80
CA ARG A 200 -19.40 18.68 -9.24
C ARG A 200 -20.16 20.01 -9.11
N PRO A 201 -20.09 20.66 -7.99
CA PRO A 201 -20.07 22.12 -8.01
C PRO A 201 -18.72 22.55 -7.51
N GLY A 202 -18.02 23.40 -8.26
CA GLY A 202 -16.78 24.08 -7.95
C GLY A 202 -16.68 24.76 -6.60
N GLN A 203 -16.93 23.99 -5.53
CA GLN A 203 -16.54 24.38 -4.18
C GLN A 203 -15.24 23.68 -3.87
N PRO A 204 -14.14 24.45 -3.61
CA PRO A 204 -13.02 23.88 -2.90
C PRO A 204 -13.59 23.22 -1.65
N LEU A 205 -13.19 21.98 -1.37
CA LEU A 205 -13.49 21.33 -0.10
C LEU A 205 -13.07 22.30 1.00
N THR A 206 -14.06 23.00 1.60
CA THR A 206 -13.82 23.82 2.79
C THR A 206 -13.45 22.82 3.87
N ARG A 207 -12.15 22.70 4.13
CA ARG A 207 -11.64 21.82 5.17
C ARG A 207 -12.05 22.36 6.51
N SER A 208 -12.77 21.55 7.28
CA SER A 208 -13.24 21.94 8.62
C SER A 208 -12.09 22.11 9.61
N GLY A 209 -10.92 21.51 9.30
CA GLY A 209 -9.73 21.54 10.14
C GLY A 209 -9.85 20.72 11.44
N LEU A 210 -10.98 20.02 11.66
CA LEU A 210 -11.24 19.33 12.93
C LEU A 210 -10.55 17.96 13.01
N ALA A 211 -10.62 17.16 11.95
CA ALA A 211 -9.97 15.87 11.85
C ALA A 211 -9.85 15.44 10.39
N PHE A 212 -8.76 14.80 10.03
CA PHE A 212 -8.50 14.34 8.68
C PHE A 212 -8.52 12.81 8.61
N VAL A 213 -9.26 12.26 7.64
CA VAL A 213 -9.33 10.83 7.36
C VAL A 213 -9.06 10.59 5.87
N ALA A 214 -8.10 9.73 5.56
CA ALA A 214 -7.90 9.25 4.20
C ALA A 214 -8.51 7.83 4.04
N GLY A 215 -7.71 6.79 3.96
CA GLY A 215 -8.22 5.41 3.82
C GLY A 215 -8.82 4.79 5.08
N GLY A 216 -8.65 5.42 6.26
CA GLY A 216 -9.23 4.95 7.52
C GLY A 216 -8.52 3.74 8.16
N THR A 217 -7.51 3.16 7.54
CA THR A 217 -6.93 1.86 7.91
C THR A 217 -6.33 1.77 9.31
N ASP A 218 -5.87 2.87 9.87
CA ASP A 218 -5.38 2.97 11.25
C ASP A 218 -6.38 3.71 12.15
N THR A 219 -6.99 4.78 11.64
CA THR A 219 -7.86 5.67 12.43
C THR A 219 -9.10 4.95 12.95
N TYR A 220 -9.72 4.10 12.13
CA TYR A 220 -10.90 3.32 12.51
C TYR A 220 -10.57 2.13 13.42
N VAL A 221 -9.32 1.67 13.46
CA VAL A 221 -8.87 0.69 14.43
C VAL A 221 -8.61 1.34 15.80
N GLN A 222 -7.99 2.54 15.79
CA GLN A 222 -7.57 3.22 17.02
C GLN A 222 -8.71 4.01 17.69
N LYS A 223 -9.60 4.61 16.91
CA LYS A 223 -10.65 5.53 17.38
C LYS A 223 -11.96 5.36 16.59
N PRO A 224 -12.58 4.16 16.57
CA PRO A 224 -13.74 3.88 15.71
C PRO A 224 -14.94 4.78 15.99
N ASP A 225 -15.24 5.06 17.25
CA ASP A 225 -16.41 5.85 17.66
C ASP A 225 -16.21 7.34 17.38
N PHE A 226 -14.96 7.83 17.50
CA PHE A 226 -14.67 9.26 17.31
C PHE A 226 -15.12 9.76 15.94
N PHE A 227 -14.84 9.05 14.87
CA PHE A 227 -15.18 9.47 13.50
C PHE A 227 -16.65 9.27 13.15
N THR A 228 -17.36 8.42 13.89
CA THR A 228 -18.82 8.28 13.77
C THR A 228 -19.57 9.44 14.46
N GLU A 229 -19.00 9.97 15.54
CA GLU A 229 -19.62 11.00 16.37
C GLU A 229 -19.19 12.44 16.03
N ASN A 230 -18.08 12.60 15.29
CA ASN A 230 -17.51 13.90 14.96
C ASN A 230 -17.36 14.10 13.45
N GLU A 231 -17.49 15.34 13.02
CA GLU A 231 -17.20 15.72 11.63
C GLU A 231 -15.71 15.57 11.32
N SER A 232 -15.42 15.16 10.10
CA SER A 232 -14.05 14.98 9.60
C SER A 232 -13.96 15.25 8.11
N ASP A 233 -12.78 15.69 7.67
CA ASP A 233 -12.45 15.90 6.27
C ASP A 233 -11.92 14.60 5.66
N HIS A 234 -12.51 14.17 4.54
CA HIS A 234 -12.18 12.89 3.90
C HIS A 234 -11.28 13.12 2.69
N LEU A 235 -10.02 12.67 2.78
CA LEU A 235 -8.95 13.02 1.85
C LEU A 235 -8.62 11.92 0.83
N LEU A 236 -9.19 10.70 0.93
CA LEU A 236 -8.78 9.56 0.09
C LEU A 236 -8.94 9.84 -1.40
N TYR A 237 -10.02 10.51 -1.79
CA TYR A 237 -10.36 10.81 -3.17
C TYR A 237 -10.23 12.30 -3.52
N ASP A 238 -9.47 13.05 -2.74
CA ASP A 238 -9.12 14.43 -3.05
C ASP A 238 -8.13 14.46 -4.23
N ASP A 239 -8.56 14.98 -5.38
CA ASP A 239 -7.79 14.98 -6.63
C ASP A 239 -6.49 15.78 -6.52
N GLU A 240 -6.44 16.83 -5.69
CA GLU A 240 -5.23 17.63 -5.47
C GLU A 240 -4.15 16.85 -4.71
N LEU A 241 -4.57 15.85 -3.91
CA LEU A 241 -3.68 15.02 -3.10
C LEU A 241 -3.32 13.70 -3.77
N ARG A 242 -3.74 13.45 -5.00
CA ARG A 242 -3.50 12.20 -5.73
C ARG A 242 -2.41 12.35 -6.79
N GLY A 243 -1.98 11.21 -7.31
CA GLY A 243 -1.09 11.12 -8.47
C GLY A 243 0.38 10.89 -8.12
N ILE A 244 1.11 10.42 -9.11
CA ILE A 244 2.55 10.16 -9.06
C ILE A 244 3.16 10.81 -10.28
N ARG A 245 4.05 11.78 -10.06
CA ARG A 245 4.58 12.66 -11.09
C ARG A 245 6.10 12.55 -11.15
N ASP A 246 6.62 12.42 -12.36
CA ASP A 246 8.04 12.57 -12.66
C ASP A 246 8.31 14.02 -13.01
N LEU A 247 9.00 14.73 -12.13
CA LEU A 247 9.36 16.15 -12.30
C LEU A 247 10.78 16.34 -12.84
N GLY A 248 11.39 15.29 -13.41
CA GLY A 248 12.76 15.30 -13.90
C GLY A 248 13.76 14.91 -12.82
N ASP A 249 14.14 15.84 -11.96
CA ASP A 249 15.09 15.59 -10.87
C ASP A 249 14.45 14.91 -9.65
N TYR A 250 13.13 15.00 -9.51
CA TYR A 250 12.37 14.48 -8.38
C TYR A 250 11.17 13.66 -8.84
N ILE A 251 10.82 12.67 -8.04
CA ILE A 251 9.53 12.01 -8.09
C ILE A 251 8.68 12.61 -6.97
N GLU A 252 7.50 13.08 -7.32
CA GLU A 252 6.52 13.62 -6.39
C GLU A 252 5.28 12.71 -6.38
N ILE A 253 4.83 12.39 -5.17
CA ILE A 253 3.71 11.49 -4.94
C ILE A 253 2.71 12.19 -4.04
N GLY A 254 1.48 12.33 -4.49
CA GLY A 254 0.43 12.94 -3.70
C GLY A 254 0.14 12.19 -2.40
N ALA A 255 -0.25 12.92 -1.38
CA ALA A 255 -0.47 12.40 -0.02
C ALA A 255 -1.49 11.28 0.06
N SER A 256 -2.54 11.33 -0.77
CA SER A 256 -3.61 10.35 -0.85
C SER A 256 -3.32 9.20 -1.82
N ALA A 257 -2.14 9.17 -2.44
CA ALA A 257 -1.72 8.00 -3.21
C ALA A 257 -1.65 6.78 -2.28
N THR A 258 -2.31 5.70 -2.69
CA THR A 258 -2.34 4.46 -1.94
C THR A 258 -1.10 3.60 -2.23
N VAL A 259 -0.83 2.61 -1.38
CA VAL A 259 0.25 1.63 -1.64
C VAL A 259 0.01 0.89 -2.97
N THR A 260 -1.26 0.65 -3.32
CA THR A 260 -1.61 0.07 -4.62
C THR A 260 -1.31 1.02 -5.78
N ASP A 261 -1.54 2.32 -5.63
CA ASP A 261 -1.20 3.30 -6.68
C ASP A 261 0.31 3.32 -6.94
N LEU A 262 1.14 3.18 -5.90
CA LEU A 262 2.60 3.00 -6.06
C LEU A 262 2.92 1.73 -6.85
N LEU A 263 2.29 0.60 -6.46
CA LEU A 263 2.53 -0.70 -7.07
C LEU A 263 2.12 -0.72 -8.56
N GLU A 264 1.08 0.02 -8.92
CA GLU A 264 0.57 0.12 -10.29
C GLU A 264 1.33 1.14 -11.15
N SER A 265 1.98 2.13 -10.53
CA SER A 265 2.63 3.24 -11.20
C SER A 265 3.73 2.80 -12.18
N PRO A 266 3.65 3.18 -13.46
CA PRO A 266 4.75 2.95 -14.41
C PRO A 266 6.04 3.66 -14.00
N VAL A 267 5.94 4.84 -13.39
CA VAL A 267 7.07 5.62 -12.90
C VAL A 267 7.83 4.86 -11.81
N MET A 268 7.09 4.32 -10.82
CA MET A 268 7.69 3.57 -9.71
C MET A 268 8.28 2.23 -10.19
N LYS A 269 7.60 1.53 -11.10
CA LYS A 269 8.11 0.27 -11.70
C LYS A 269 9.40 0.47 -12.49
N ALA A 270 9.54 1.61 -13.17
CA ALA A 270 10.75 1.93 -13.92
C ALA A 270 11.97 2.18 -13.01
N ILE A 271 11.74 2.71 -11.80
CA ILE A 271 12.80 3.02 -10.82
C ILE A 271 13.14 1.79 -9.98
N PHE A 272 12.15 0.99 -9.59
CA PHE A 272 12.27 -0.12 -8.65
C PHE A 272 11.86 -1.43 -9.33
N PRO A 273 12.79 -2.19 -9.92
CA PRO A 273 12.49 -3.48 -10.58
C PRO A 273 11.79 -4.48 -9.63
N ASP A 274 12.19 -4.50 -8.35
CA ASP A 274 11.64 -5.39 -7.32
C ASP A 274 10.45 -4.79 -6.55
N LEU A 275 9.81 -3.73 -7.07
CA LEU A 275 8.73 -3.01 -6.42
C LEU A 275 7.62 -3.95 -5.92
N TYR A 276 7.21 -4.91 -6.74
CA TYR A 276 6.18 -5.88 -6.36
C TYR A 276 6.61 -6.76 -5.18
N LYS A 277 7.85 -7.29 -5.20
CA LYS A 277 8.43 -8.08 -4.11
C LYS A 277 8.38 -7.33 -2.79
N HIS A 278 8.76 -6.06 -2.80
CA HIS A 278 8.78 -5.21 -1.61
C HIS A 278 7.38 -4.84 -1.13
N LEU A 279 6.52 -4.31 -2.00
CA LEU A 279 5.21 -3.80 -1.60
C LEU A 279 4.20 -4.91 -1.26
N LYS A 280 4.42 -6.14 -1.75
CA LYS A 280 3.63 -7.31 -1.33
C LYS A 280 3.81 -7.63 0.16
N LEU A 281 4.93 -7.24 0.78
CA LEU A 281 5.17 -7.39 2.22
C LEU A 281 4.41 -6.33 3.05
N VAL A 282 3.92 -5.27 2.41
CA VAL A 282 3.18 -4.20 3.08
C VAL A 282 1.70 -4.57 3.15
N SER A 283 1.19 -4.82 4.35
CA SER A 283 -0.23 -5.12 4.60
C SER A 283 -0.83 -6.23 3.70
N SER A 284 -2.12 -6.15 3.42
CA SER A 284 -2.87 -7.00 2.50
C SER A 284 -3.41 -6.21 1.32
N THR A 285 -3.82 -6.90 0.26
CA THR A 285 -4.39 -6.25 -0.94
C THR A 285 -5.56 -5.31 -0.61
N PRO A 286 -6.59 -5.69 0.18
CA PRO A 286 -7.67 -4.76 0.52
C PRO A 286 -7.20 -3.54 1.33
N ILE A 287 -6.18 -3.70 2.16
CA ILE A 287 -5.61 -2.59 2.93
C ILE A 287 -4.73 -1.71 2.03
N ARG A 288 -3.85 -2.30 1.18
CA ARG A 288 -3.05 -1.52 0.21
C ARG A 288 -3.90 -0.66 -0.72
N ASN A 289 -5.11 -1.11 -1.05
CA ASN A 289 -6.07 -0.36 -1.86
C ASN A 289 -6.62 0.90 -1.18
N MET A 290 -6.45 1.04 0.13
CA MET A 290 -6.97 2.13 0.95
C MET A 290 -5.86 2.90 1.68
N ALA A 291 -4.80 2.22 2.11
CA ALA A 291 -3.73 2.80 2.91
C ALA A 291 -2.94 3.84 2.10
N THR A 292 -3.05 5.11 2.50
CA THR A 292 -2.36 6.23 1.84
C THR A 292 -0.97 6.45 2.42
N LEU A 293 -0.08 7.07 1.64
CA LEU A 293 1.27 7.40 2.11
C LEU A 293 1.23 8.37 3.28
N ALA A 294 0.52 9.49 3.14
CA ALA A 294 0.43 10.46 4.23
C ALA A 294 -0.21 9.85 5.48
N GLY A 295 -1.23 8.98 5.33
CA GLY A 295 -1.81 8.25 6.45
C GLY A 295 -0.77 7.41 7.20
N ASN A 296 0.12 6.72 6.48
CA ASN A 296 1.20 5.94 7.09
C ASN A 296 2.19 6.84 7.84
N PHE A 297 2.58 7.99 7.25
CA PHE A 297 3.54 8.91 7.88
C PHE A 297 2.94 9.60 9.11
N VAL A 298 1.72 10.13 9.00
CA VAL A 298 1.04 10.86 10.09
C VAL A 298 0.62 9.92 11.23
N ASN A 299 0.32 8.64 10.94
CA ASN A 299 0.11 7.63 11.98
C ASN A 299 1.34 7.45 12.88
N ALA A 300 2.54 7.80 12.40
CA ALA A 300 3.79 7.76 13.16
C ALA A 300 4.03 6.42 13.88
N SER A 301 3.73 5.31 13.20
CA SER A 301 4.03 3.98 13.72
C SER A 301 5.55 3.77 13.74
N PRO A 302 6.17 3.34 14.86
CA PRO A 302 7.59 3.00 14.89
C PRO A 302 8.01 1.91 13.88
N ILE A 303 7.04 1.20 13.32
CA ILE A 303 7.22 0.08 12.38
C ILE A 303 6.48 0.31 11.06
N GLY A 304 6.22 1.58 10.71
CA GLY A 304 5.56 1.95 9.46
C GLY A 304 6.38 1.51 8.23
N ASP A 305 5.90 0.50 7.49
CA ASP A 305 6.63 -0.06 6.35
C ASP A 305 6.95 1.00 5.29
N MET A 306 5.94 1.82 4.91
CA MET A 306 6.15 2.87 3.92
C MET A 306 7.04 3.99 4.45
N THR A 307 6.94 4.33 5.73
CA THR A 307 7.85 5.30 6.34
C THR A 307 9.30 4.85 6.24
N VAL A 308 9.60 3.60 6.61
CA VAL A 308 10.95 3.02 6.50
C VAL A 308 11.41 3.01 5.05
N TRP A 309 10.53 2.64 4.12
CA TRP A 309 10.83 2.60 2.69
C TRP A 309 11.25 3.98 2.14
N PHE A 310 10.49 5.05 2.49
CA PHE A 310 10.77 6.41 2.04
C PHE A 310 11.92 7.10 2.80
N LEU A 311 12.16 6.76 4.07
CA LEU A 311 13.36 7.21 4.78
C LEU A 311 14.64 6.76 4.09
N ALA A 312 14.69 5.52 3.57
CA ALA A 312 15.82 5.03 2.80
C ALA A 312 15.97 5.71 1.42
N LEU A 313 15.00 6.47 0.96
CA LEU A 313 15.10 7.30 -0.24
C LEU A 313 15.51 8.75 0.06
N ASP A 314 15.82 9.07 1.31
CA ASP A 314 16.06 10.44 1.76
C ASP A 314 14.93 11.40 1.34
N ALA A 315 13.69 10.93 1.51
CA ALA A 315 12.51 11.64 1.05
C ALA A 315 12.20 12.87 1.94
N SER A 316 11.58 13.87 1.31
CA SER A 316 10.97 15.02 1.99
C SER A 316 9.44 14.95 1.89
N ILE A 317 8.73 15.58 2.82
CA ILE A 317 7.29 15.78 2.77
C ILE A 317 6.95 17.24 2.60
N LEU A 318 5.88 17.50 1.83
CA LEU A 318 5.32 18.83 1.67
C LEU A 318 4.11 18.95 2.59
N ILE A 319 4.09 20.01 3.38
CA ILE A 319 3.05 20.28 4.37
C ILE A 319 2.40 21.61 4.03
N SER A 320 1.07 21.62 4.00
CA SER A 320 0.27 22.82 3.75
C SER A 320 -0.46 23.24 5.02
N SER A 321 -0.34 24.52 5.35
CA SER A 321 -1.15 25.18 6.40
C SER A 321 -2.41 25.78 5.79
N PRO A 322 -3.55 25.79 6.51
CA PRO A 322 -4.71 26.55 6.07
C PRO A 322 -4.35 28.04 5.97
N PRO A 323 -5.02 28.80 5.11
CA PRO A 323 -4.81 30.25 5.04
C PRO A 323 -5.22 30.89 6.38
N HIS A 324 -4.31 31.59 7.02
CA HIS A 324 -4.62 32.37 8.22
C HIS A 324 -5.47 33.59 7.84
N GLU A 325 -6.61 33.78 8.53
CA GLU A 325 -7.51 34.94 8.33
C GLU A 325 -6.89 36.28 8.80
N GLU A 326 -5.84 36.26 9.63
CA GLU A 326 -5.20 37.45 10.15
C GLU A 326 -4.06 37.94 9.25
N GLY A 327 -4.32 38.97 8.44
CA GLY A 327 -3.26 39.78 7.81
C GLY A 327 -3.22 39.75 6.26
N MET A 328 -4.30 39.40 5.56
CA MET A 328 -4.30 39.46 4.10
C MET A 328 -4.45 40.90 3.63
N ALA A 329 -3.37 41.44 3.07
CA ALA A 329 -3.48 42.45 2.01
C ALA A 329 -4.12 41.77 0.78
N GLU A 330 -5.15 42.39 0.23
CA GLU A 330 -5.91 41.90 -0.94
C GLU A 330 -4.96 41.42 -2.04
N GLY A 331 -4.97 40.11 -2.36
CA GLY A 331 -4.37 39.63 -3.59
C GLY A 331 -3.67 38.27 -3.61
N HIS A 332 -3.33 37.60 -2.51
CA HIS A 332 -2.65 36.28 -2.56
C HIS A 332 -3.17 35.34 -1.48
N GLY A 333 -4.31 34.72 -1.72
CA GLY A 333 -4.87 33.64 -0.91
C GLY A 333 -4.18 32.28 -1.17
N GLY A 334 -2.85 32.21 -1.02
CA GLY A 334 -2.11 30.96 -1.19
C GLY A 334 -1.88 30.27 0.16
N SER A 335 -2.25 29.00 0.26
CA SER A 335 -1.82 28.14 1.37
C SER A 335 -0.30 28.11 1.44
N LEU A 336 0.28 28.31 2.66
CA LEU A 336 1.73 28.25 2.85
C LEU A 336 2.18 26.78 2.81
N VAL A 337 2.96 26.42 1.79
CA VAL A 337 3.56 25.09 1.66
C VAL A 337 5.00 25.13 2.14
N ARG A 338 5.35 24.23 3.06
CA ARG A 338 6.74 24.02 3.53
C ARG A 338 7.18 22.59 3.25
N GLU A 339 8.48 22.43 3.00
CA GLU A 339 9.11 21.12 2.78
C GLU A 339 10.03 20.80 3.95
N ILE A 340 9.93 19.58 4.49
CA ILE A 340 10.82 19.06 5.53
C ILE A 340 11.30 17.66 5.17
N PRO A 341 12.56 17.29 5.51
CA PRO A 341 13.01 15.92 5.37
C PRO A 341 12.14 14.97 6.22
N LEU A 342 11.76 13.83 5.66
CA LEU A 342 10.98 12.82 6.39
C LEU A 342 11.72 12.35 7.66
N ALA A 343 13.06 12.33 7.63
CA ALA A 343 13.90 11.99 8.78
C ALA A 343 13.78 12.97 9.95
N ASP A 344 13.29 14.19 9.74
CA ASP A 344 13.10 15.23 10.74
C ASP A 344 11.61 15.43 11.11
N PHE A 345 10.71 14.64 10.49
CA PHE A 345 9.28 14.73 10.75
C PHE A 345 8.85 14.15 12.09
N TYR A 346 9.59 13.18 12.62
CA TYR A 346 9.27 12.46 13.86
C TYR A 346 10.08 13.03 15.01
N LEU A 347 9.43 13.81 15.91
CA LEU A 347 10.07 14.45 17.07
C LEU A 347 10.12 13.50 18.28
N GLY A 348 9.27 12.47 18.33
CA GLY A 348 9.15 11.49 19.39
C GLY A 348 8.01 10.52 19.11
N TYR A 349 7.73 9.61 20.06
CA TYR A 349 6.63 8.66 19.90
C TYR A 349 5.30 9.39 19.69
N LYS A 350 4.67 9.19 18.51
CA LYS A 350 3.43 9.87 18.10
C LYS A 350 3.52 11.42 18.13
N GLN A 351 4.72 12.00 18.05
CA GLN A 351 4.93 13.43 17.98
C GLN A 351 5.52 13.80 16.62
N LEU A 352 4.88 14.72 15.93
CA LEU A 352 5.18 15.11 14.57
C LEU A 352 5.60 16.59 14.48
N ALA A 353 6.43 16.94 13.53
CA ALA A 353 6.82 18.32 13.22
C ALA A 353 5.75 19.04 12.37
N LYS A 354 4.47 18.87 12.74
CA LYS A 354 3.31 19.55 12.16
C LYS A 354 2.27 19.86 13.22
N SER A 355 1.47 20.90 13.03
CA SER A 355 0.28 21.20 13.81
C SER A 355 -0.93 20.35 13.36
N ASP A 356 -1.99 20.34 14.17
CA ASP A 356 -3.17 19.51 13.90
C ASP A 356 -3.95 19.97 12.66
N ASP A 357 -3.96 21.27 12.37
CA ASP A 357 -4.59 21.90 11.22
C ASP A 357 -3.79 21.81 9.91
N GLU A 358 -2.50 21.45 9.98
CA GLU A 358 -1.67 21.23 8.81
C GLU A 358 -1.92 19.84 8.20
N ILE A 359 -1.83 19.74 6.87
CA ILE A 359 -1.90 18.48 6.14
C ILE A 359 -0.60 18.20 5.37
N VAL A 360 -0.23 16.94 5.28
CA VAL A 360 0.77 16.48 4.31
C VAL A 360 0.10 16.45 2.94
N THR A 361 0.67 17.13 1.96
CA THR A 361 0.11 17.23 0.60
C THR A 361 0.82 16.33 -0.40
N ALA A 362 2.12 16.09 -0.20
CA ALA A 362 2.91 15.20 -1.04
C ALA A 362 4.14 14.67 -0.30
N VAL A 363 4.70 13.61 -0.83
CA VAL A 363 6.06 13.16 -0.53
C VAL A 363 6.90 13.29 -1.80
N ARG A 364 8.15 13.69 -1.64
CA ARG A 364 9.09 13.89 -2.75
C ARG A 364 10.41 13.22 -2.44
N PHE A 365 11.01 12.56 -3.43
CA PHE A 365 12.36 12.05 -3.32
C PHE A 365 13.13 12.32 -4.61
N LYS A 366 14.44 12.42 -4.50
CA LYS A 366 15.32 12.64 -5.64
C LYS A 366 15.29 11.45 -6.57
N LYS A 367 15.01 11.68 -7.86
CA LYS A 367 14.97 10.59 -8.85
C LYS A 367 16.33 9.92 -8.92
N PRO A 368 16.43 8.60 -8.68
CA PRO A 368 17.69 7.89 -8.78
C PRO A 368 18.20 7.86 -10.23
N PHE A 369 19.52 7.95 -10.38
CA PHE A 369 20.21 7.84 -11.66
C PHE A 369 21.54 7.10 -11.52
N GLY A 370 22.05 6.54 -12.62
CA GLY A 370 23.29 5.76 -12.61
C GLY A 370 23.15 4.43 -11.90
N SER A 371 24.22 3.99 -11.27
CA SER A 371 24.28 2.71 -10.56
C SER A 371 23.56 2.79 -9.21
N PHE A 372 22.23 2.79 -9.23
CA PHE A 372 21.36 2.81 -8.04
C PHE A 372 20.90 1.40 -7.67
N ARG A 373 20.95 1.06 -6.37
CA ARG A 373 20.44 -0.19 -5.81
C ARG A 373 19.55 0.09 -4.59
N PHE A 374 18.45 -0.63 -4.48
CA PHE A 374 17.48 -0.49 -3.40
C PHE A 374 16.97 -1.86 -2.96
N ASN A 375 16.85 -2.06 -1.64
CA ASN A 375 16.20 -3.25 -1.09
C ASN A 375 15.41 -2.92 0.18
N PHE A 376 14.33 -3.66 0.41
CA PHE A 376 13.48 -3.60 1.59
C PHE A 376 13.30 -5.00 2.17
N GLU A 377 13.56 -5.14 3.46
CA GLU A 377 13.43 -6.39 4.21
C GLU A 377 12.48 -6.23 5.39
N LYS A 378 11.70 -7.28 5.66
CA LYS A 378 10.73 -7.29 6.74
C LYS A 378 10.62 -8.68 7.35
N VAL A 379 10.64 -8.74 8.69
CA VAL A 379 10.31 -9.95 9.45
C VAL A 379 9.02 -9.72 10.23
N CYS A 380 8.09 -10.64 10.08
CA CYS A 380 6.81 -10.70 10.78
C CYS A 380 6.39 -12.16 11.02
N LYS A 381 5.35 -12.38 11.83
CA LYS A 381 4.89 -13.73 12.20
C LYS A 381 4.24 -14.49 11.04
N ARG A 382 3.54 -13.78 10.14
CA ARG A 382 3.00 -14.29 8.87
C ARG A 382 3.75 -13.58 7.73
N THR A 383 3.86 -14.19 6.57
CA THR A 383 4.60 -13.59 5.45
C THR A 383 3.94 -12.29 4.96
N TYR A 384 2.60 -12.26 4.93
CA TYR A 384 1.80 -11.11 4.46
C TYR A 384 0.86 -10.65 5.56
N LEU A 385 0.29 -9.47 5.41
CA LEU A 385 -0.70 -8.83 6.28
C LEU A 385 -0.14 -8.31 7.61
N ASP A 386 0.81 -9.01 8.24
CA ASP A 386 1.26 -8.69 9.60
C ASP A 386 2.08 -7.41 9.71
N ILE A 387 1.93 -6.79 10.87
CA ILE A 387 2.82 -5.74 11.35
C ILE A 387 4.21 -6.34 11.60
N ALA A 388 5.27 -5.65 11.18
CA ALA A 388 6.65 -6.10 11.34
C ALA A 388 7.06 -6.28 12.81
N SER A 389 7.89 -7.27 13.08
CA SER A 389 8.76 -7.28 14.27
C SER A 389 9.90 -6.29 14.10
N VAL A 390 10.54 -6.37 12.93
CA VAL A 390 11.57 -5.42 12.45
C VAL A 390 11.42 -5.33 10.93
N ASN A 391 11.53 -4.13 10.39
CA ASN A 391 11.70 -3.87 8.96
C ASN A 391 12.87 -2.90 8.75
N THR A 392 13.46 -2.94 7.56
CA THR A 392 14.59 -2.08 7.19
C THR A 392 14.64 -1.89 5.69
N ALA A 393 15.15 -0.75 5.26
CA ALA A 393 15.39 -0.46 3.85
C ALA A 393 16.76 0.18 3.67
N ILE A 394 17.33 -0.04 2.50
CA ILE A 394 18.60 0.55 2.10
C ILE A 394 18.52 1.05 0.66
N SER A 395 19.06 2.23 0.40
CA SER A 395 19.39 2.68 -0.94
C SER A 395 20.88 2.99 -1.04
N LEU A 396 21.48 2.57 -2.12
CA LEU A 396 22.90 2.76 -2.42
C LEU A 396 23.04 3.35 -3.82
N LYS A 397 23.79 4.42 -3.93
CA LYS A 397 24.34 4.88 -5.19
C LYS A 397 25.81 4.47 -5.24
N LEU A 398 26.19 3.79 -6.29
CA LEU A 398 27.58 3.37 -6.49
C LEU A 398 28.29 4.36 -7.39
N TYR A 399 29.61 4.46 -7.24
CA TYR A 399 30.42 5.12 -8.26
C TYR A 399 30.30 4.34 -9.56
N ASP A 400 30.14 5.04 -10.66
CA ASP A 400 30.09 4.42 -11.97
C ASP A 400 31.45 3.74 -12.25
N ALA A 401 31.38 2.50 -12.73
CA ALA A 401 32.57 1.87 -13.27
C ALA A 401 33.09 2.76 -14.40
N GLY A 402 34.37 3.14 -14.38
CA GLY A 402 35.00 3.94 -15.44
C GLY A 402 34.71 3.36 -16.84
N PRO A 403 35.00 4.11 -17.92
CA PRO A 403 34.73 3.67 -19.28
C PRO A 403 35.29 2.26 -19.51
N PRO A 404 34.62 1.42 -20.34
CA PRO A 404 35.07 0.04 -20.59
C PRO A 404 36.50 0.04 -21.11
N ILE A 405 37.38 -0.60 -20.34
CA ILE A 405 38.81 -0.72 -20.69
C ILE A 405 38.98 -1.87 -21.68
N PRO A 406 39.92 -1.73 -22.66
CA PRO A 406 40.17 -2.79 -23.63
C PRO A 406 40.49 -4.14 -22.98
N SER A 407 40.02 -5.23 -23.57
CA SER A 407 39.99 -6.60 -23.06
C SER A 407 41.33 -7.17 -22.56
N VAL A 408 42.46 -6.51 -22.81
CA VAL A 408 43.81 -6.95 -22.38
C VAL A 408 44.10 -6.68 -20.90
N LEU A 409 43.30 -5.80 -20.23
CA LEU A 409 43.45 -5.45 -18.81
C LEU A 409 42.31 -6.01 -17.92
N LEU A 410 41.41 -6.83 -18.48
CA LEU A 410 40.24 -7.36 -17.77
C LEU A 410 40.60 -8.28 -16.57
N SER A 411 41.81 -8.88 -16.56
CA SER A 411 42.24 -9.77 -15.46
C SER A 411 42.61 -9.03 -14.17
N GLU A 412 42.95 -7.75 -14.24
CA GLU A 412 43.25 -6.92 -13.06
C GLU A 412 42.05 -6.13 -12.56
N ILE A 413 41.07 -5.87 -13.43
CA ILE A 413 39.90 -5.05 -13.12
C ILE A 413 38.75 -5.88 -12.52
N SER A 414 38.70 -7.19 -12.77
CA SER A 414 37.72 -8.11 -12.17
C SER A 414 37.82 -8.20 -10.65
N GLN A 415 38.78 -7.51 -10.01
CA GLN A 415 38.98 -7.47 -8.56
C GLN A 415 38.50 -6.18 -7.87
N GLN A 416 38.09 -5.14 -8.63
CA GLN A 416 37.63 -3.92 -7.98
C GLN A 416 36.22 -4.12 -7.41
N LYS A 417 36.13 -4.08 -6.09
CA LYS A 417 34.84 -4.13 -5.38
C LYS A 417 34.02 -2.87 -5.65
N PRO A 418 32.69 -2.98 -5.77
CA PRO A 418 31.82 -1.81 -5.87
C PRO A 418 32.09 -0.83 -4.73
N ARG A 419 32.21 0.46 -5.06
CA ARG A 419 32.36 1.53 -4.06
C ARG A 419 31.08 2.34 -3.95
N ILE A 420 30.64 2.56 -2.73
CA ILE A 420 29.41 3.28 -2.41
C ILE A 420 29.69 4.78 -2.50
N GLN A 421 28.93 5.52 -3.32
CA GLN A 421 29.00 6.96 -3.42
C GLN A 421 28.14 7.62 -2.34
N THR A 422 26.90 7.14 -2.15
CA THR A 422 25.99 7.55 -1.09
C THR A 422 25.20 6.35 -0.61
N ALA A 423 24.85 6.34 0.67
CA ALA A 423 24.02 5.33 1.29
C ALA A 423 22.95 5.99 2.18
N HIS A 424 21.74 5.45 2.15
CA HIS A 424 20.67 5.80 3.06
C HIS A 424 20.09 4.51 3.63
N VAL A 425 20.11 4.40 4.96
CA VAL A 425 19.64 3.21 5.69
C VAL A 425 18.57 3.62 6.68
N SER A 426 17.51 2.86 6.76
CA SER A 426 16.40 3.09 7.68
C SER A 426 15.96 1.80 8.35
N ALA A 427 15.35 1.91 9.53
CA ALA A 427 14.83 0.77 10.27
C ALA A 427 13.59 1.12 11.09
N GLY A 428 12.69 0.15 11.23
CA GLY A 428 11.50 0.23 12.05
C GLY A 428 11.43 -0.91 13.07
N GLY A 429 10.70 -0.67 14.17
CA GLY A 429 10.55 -1.61 15.27
C GLY A 429 11.71 -1.64 16.26
N VAL A 430 12.67 -0.74 16.12
CA VAL A 430 13.92 -0.72 16.88
C VAL A 430 14.17 0.58 17.66
N ALA A 431 13.18 1.48 17.66
CA ALA A 431 13.19 2.74 18.42
C ALA A 431 11.73 3.22 18.62
N PRO A 432 11.49 4.30 19.41
CA PRO A 432 10.16 4.90 19.55
C PRO A 432 9.59 5.50 18.26
N ILE A 433 10.44 5.79 17.28
CA ILE A 433 10.11 6.34 15.97
C ILE A 433 10.70 5.46 14.86
N PRO A 434 10.20 5.54 13.61
CA PRO A 434 10.91 5.01 12.45
C PRO A 434 12.26 5.74 12.33
N LEU A 435 13.36 5.00 12.22
CA LEU A 435 14.70 5.59 12.23
C LEU A 435 15.29 5.72 10.83
N TYR A 436 15.82 6.90 10.53
CA TYR A 436 16.86 7.05 9.54
C TYR A 436 18.22 6.90 10.26
N LEU A 437 18.98 5.87 9.91
CA LEU A 437 20.24 5.50 10.56
C LEU A 437 21.39 6.40 10.08
N ARG A 438 21.51 7.58 10.68
CA ARG A 438 22.41 8.66 10.22
C ARG A 438 23.88 8.27 10.26
N LYS A 439 24.34 7.65 11.36
CA LYS A 439 25.74 7.26 11.54
C LYS A 439 26.11 6.13 10.57
N THR A 440 25.24 5.14 10.46
CA THR A 440 25.42 4.00 9.54
C THR A 440 25.44 4.46 8.09
N SER A 441 24.52 5.33 7.68
CA SER A 441 24.47 5.90 6.33
C SER A 441 25.73 6.69 6.01
N ALA A 442 26.18 7.52 6.93
CA ALA A 442 27.43 8.30 6.77
C ALA A 442 28.67 7.39 6.72
N PHE A 443 28.73 6.35 7.56
CA PHE A 443 29.85 5.39 7.56
C PHE A 443 30.00 4.64 6.25
N LEU A 444 28.88 4.23 5.65
CA LEU A 444 28.87 3.48 4.38
C LEU A 444 29.29 4.34 3.17
N THR A 445 29.11 5.65 3.26
CA THR A 445 29.48 6.57 2.17
C THR A 445 31.00 6.52 1.95
N ASP A 446 31.39 6.46 0.68
CA ASP A 446 32.78 6.31 0.22
C ASP A 446 33.49 4.98 0.61
N LYS A 447 32.77 3.99 1.10
CA LYS A 447 33.30 2.65 1.42
C LYS A 447 33.18 1.68 0.25
N GLU A 448 34.07 0.72 0.22
CA GLU A 448 33.96 -0.46 -0.64
C GLU A 448 32.96 -1.47 -0.04
N VAL A 449 32.22 -2.15 -0.90
CA VAL A 449 31.36 -3.26 -0.48
C VAL A 449 32.23 -4.47 -0.12
N SER A 450 32.40 -4.71 1.18
CA SER A 450 33.17 -5.84 1.70
C SER A 450 32.56 -6.38 2.97
N GLU A 451 32.84 -7.63 3.30
CA GLU A 451 32.41 -8.28 4.55
C GLU A 451 32.81 -7.41 5.78
N GLU A 452 34.04 -6.88 5.79
CA GLU A 452 34.53 -6.01 6.86
C GLU A 452 33.70 -4.72 6.98
N THR A 453 33.40 -4.05 5.86
CA THR A 453 32.55 -2.84 5.85
C THR A 453 31.15 -3.16 6.36
N ILE A 454 30.57 -4.30 5.95
CA ILE A 454 29.22 -4.72 6.37
C ILE A 454 29.20 -5.01 7.87
N ASP A 455 30.22 -5.70 8.39
CA ASP A 455 30.32 -6.06 9.81
C ASP A 455 30.47 -4.82 10.70
N LEU A 456 31.33 -3.89 10.33
CA LEU A 456 31.50 -2.62 11.06
C LEU A 456 30.24 -1.76 11.01
N ALA A 457 29.57 -1.67 9.85
CA ALA A 457 28.30 -0.97 9.74
C ALA A 457 27.22 -1.63 10.64
N ALA A 458 27.17 -2.96 10.70
CA ALA A 458 26.24 -3.70 11.54
C ALA A 458 26.50 -3.48 13.04
N GLU A 459 27.74 -3.17 13.46
CA GLU A 459 28.07 -2.77 14.83
C GLU A 459 27.60 -1.34 15.10
N ILE A 460 27.86 -0.39 14.18
CA ILE A 460 27.39 1.00 14.30
C ILE A 460 25.87 1.07 14.45
N ILE A 461 25.12 0.25 13.71
CA ILE A 461 23.66 0.18 13.83
C ILE A 461 23.24 -0.11 15.27
N GLN A 462 23.94 -0.97 16.01
CA GLN A 462 23.55 -1.34 17.38
C GLN A 462 23.62 -0.16 18.35
N ASP A 463 24.45 0.83 18.05
CA ASP A 463 24.58 2.07 18.81
C ASP A 463 23.52 3.14 18.46
N GLU A 464 22.84 2.99 17.32
CA GLU A 464 21.79 3.91 16.87
C GLU A 464 20.39 3.50 17.30
N ILE A 465 20.18 2.27 17.78
CA ILE A 465 18.87 1.70 18.06
C ILE A 465 18.61 1.53 19.57
N SER A 466 17.33 1.60 19.93
CA SER A 466 16.85 1.39 21.31
C SER A 466 15.53 0.58 21.31
N PRO A 467 15.56 -0.68 20.85
CA PRO A 467 14.36 -1.51 20.83
C PRO A 467 13.84 -1.83 22.23
N ILE A 468 12.55 -2.05 22.34
CA ILE A 468 11.90 -2.54 23.54
C ILE A 468 11.36 -3.96 23.34
N SER A 469 11.28 -4.73 24.42
CA SER A 469 10.57 -6.01 24.41
C SER A 469 9.06 -5.79 24.38
N ASP A 470 8.37 -6.45 23.45
CA ASP A 470 6.93 -6.38 23.28
C ASP A 470 6.37 -7.72 22.73
N VAL A 471 5.08 -7.74 22.36
CA VAL A 471 4.40 -8.94 21.80
C VAL A 471 5.01 -9.44 20.48
N ARG A 472 5.87 -8.65 19.83
CA ARG A 472 6.51 -8.96 18.53
C ARG A 472 7.93 -9.51 18.69
N GLY A 473 8.52 -9.40 19.88
CA GLY A 473 9.84 -9.93 20.18
C GLY A 473 10.53 -9.22 21.34
N SER A 474 11.53 -9.88 21.92
CA SER A 474 12.41 -9.27 22.92
C SER A 474 13.32 -8.21 22.27
N GLU A 475 13.89 -7.33 23.11
CA GLU A 475 14.91 -6.36 22.68
C GLU A 475 16.06 -7.06 21.95
N ASP A 476 16.64 -8.11 22.56
CA ASP A 476 17.77 -8.86 21.99
C ASP A 476 17.40 -9.49 20.62
N TYR A 477 16.18 -10.04 20.52
CA TYR A 477 15.69 -10.61 19.27
C TYR A 477 15.60 -9.54 18.17
N LYS A 478 15.08 -8.36 18.48
CA LYS A 478 14.97 -7.26 17.52
C LYS A 478 16.34 -6.74 17.09
N ARG A 479 17.32 -6.66 18.02
CA ARG A 479 18.70 -6.32 17.70
C ARG A 479 19.34 -7.34 16.75
N LEU A 480 19.16 -8.63 17.06
CA LEU A 480 19.62 -9.70 16.20
C LEU A 480 18.96 -9.65 14.81
N LEU A 481 17.64 -9.46 14.76
CA LEU A 481 16.91 -9.36 13.48
C LEU A 481 17.46 -8.24 12.62
N LEU A 482 17.57 -7.02 13.16
CA LEU A 482 18.07 -5.89 12.37
C LEU A 482 19.49 -6.14 11.85
N ARG A 483 20.37 -6.73 12.66
CA ARG A 483 21.71 -7.11 12.23
C ARG A 483 21.69 -8.09 11.05
N GLN A 484 20.81 -9.09 11.08
CA GLN A 484 20.69 -10.08 10.01
C GLN A 484 20.04 -9.49 8.75
N LEU A 485 18.98 -8.69 8.91
CA LEU A 485 18.30 -8.04 7.78
C LEU A 485 19.22 -7.02 7.08
N PHE A 486 20.03 -6.29 7.85
CA PHE A 486 21.02 -5.39 7.28
C PHE A 486 22.03 -6.14 6.39
N ARG A 487 22.54 -7.30 6.86
CA ARG A 487 23.41 -8.16 6.05
C ARG A 487 22.68 -8.74 4.83
N ALA A 488 21.39 -9.10 4.98
CA ALA A 488 20.58 -9.62 3.88
C ALA A 488 20.47 -8.62 2.73
N HIS A 489 20.41 -7.31 2.99
CA HIS A 489 20.44 -6.30 1.93
C HIS A 489 21.68 -6.45 1.03
N PHE A 490 22.85 -6.64 1.60
CA PHE A 490 24.07 -6.79 0.81
C PHE A 490 24.13 -8.13 0.08
N VAL A 491 23.63 -9.21 0.70
CA VAL A 491 23.53 -10.52 0.01
C VAL A 491 22.60 -10.42 -1.19
N GLU A 492 21.47 -9.74 -1.06
CA GLU A 492 20.51 -9.56 -2.15
C GLU A 492 21.06 -8.64 -3.26
N LEU A 493 21.64 -7.50 -2.87
CA LEU A 493 22.11 -6.49 -3.82
C LEU A 493 23.45 -6.81 -4.48
N PHE A 494 24.28 -7.67 -3.86
CA PHE A 494 25.65 -7.97 -4.27
C PHE A 494 25.97 -9.48 -4.27
N ALA A 495 24.97 -10.31 -4.63
CA ALA A 495 25.08 -11.76 -4.61
C ALA A 495 26.29 -12.27 -5.42
N THR A 496 26.56 -11.69 -6.58
CA THR A 496 27.69 -12.06 -7.46
C THR A 496 29.02 -11.60 -6.89
N GLU A 497 29.06 -10.37 -6.37
CA GLU A 497 30.29 -9.72 -5.90
C GLU A 497 30.81 -10.28 -4.56
N LEU A 498 29.91 -10.86 -3.74
CA LEU A 498 30.26 -11.45 -2.43
C LEU A 498 30.54 -12.96 -2.50
N THR A 499 30.03 -13.67 -3.51
CA THR A 499 30.16 -15.14 -3.62
C THR A 499 31.46 -15.64 -4.27
N GLU A 500 32.20 -14.79 -4.98
CA GLU A 500 33.44 -15.20 -5.66
C GLU A 500 34.56 -15.69 -4.71
N LYS A 501 34.46 -15.49 -3.39
CA LYS A 501 35.41 -15.98 -2.38
C LYS A 501 35.18 -17.40 -1.86
N LYS A 502 34.08 -18.10 -2.24
CA LYS A 502 33.79 -19.48 -1.79
C LYS A 502 34.22 -20.55 -2.80
N ALA A 503 34.79 -20.17 -3.93
CA ALA A 503 35.18 -21.07 -5.02
C ALA A 503 36.70 -21.21 -5.19
N LEU A 504 37.54 -20.89 -4.17
CA LEU A 504 39.00 -21.15 -4.14
C LEU A 504 39.36 -22.02 -2.95
#